data_605604e9ea5b64c491f16c6c108827ea
#
_entry.id   605604e9ea5b64c491f16c6c108827ea
#
_cell.length_a   1.000
_cell.length_b   1.000
_cell.length_c   1.000
_cell.angle_alpha   90.00
_cell.angle_beta   90.00
_cell.angle_gamma   90.00
#
_symmetry.space_group_name_H-M   'P 1'
#
loop_
_entity.id
_entity.type
_entity.pdbx_description
1 polymer ?
#
loop_
_entity_poly.entity_id
_entity_poly.type
_entity_poly.pdbx_seq_one_letter_code
_entity_poly.pdbx_strand_id
1 'polypeptide(L)'
;HTHSTLIDRAQAGAEFDRLTSNEDVLAYLPPAWIGQNIFSYAQWLVAGYVVNCPESSATVTIDLKEIGPTYYFAPPRVFEGMLTSVSIRMEDASAIKRNIYKYFMSLAMKVGPKRMEGESIGLFNSLMYSVGNLMVYGPLRNNLGFSRVRVAYTAGEAIGPDLFTFYRSIGVNLKQLYGSTETAVFVCLQPDNQARADTVGVPCRGVEIKVADNGEIMVKSPGLLK
;
A
#
# COMPACT_ATOMS: atom_id res chain seq x y z
N HIS A 1 -12.35 -17.84 12.55
CA HIS A 1 -11.23 -18.49 11.85
C HIS A 1 -10.49 -19.47 12.76
N THR A 2 -9.89 -20.47 12.17
CA THR A 2 -8.94 -21.38 12.83
C THR A 2 -7.52 -20.88 12.65
N HIS A 3 -6.57 -21.33 13.49
CA HIS A 3 -5.15 -21.04 13.28
C HIS A 3 -4.67 -21.49 11.89
N SER A 4 -5.16 -22.65 11.41
CA SER A 4 -4.81 -23.18 10.09
C SER A 4 -5.23 -22.24 8.96
N THR A 5 -6.46 -21.68 8.99
CA THR A 5 -6.93 -20.75 7.95
C THR A 5 -6.14 -19.45 7.93
N LEU A 6 -5.82 -18.91 9.12
CA LEU A 6 -5.04 -17.68 9.23
C LEU A 6 -3.59 -17.86 8.77
N ILE A 7 -2.94 -18.94 9.19
CA ILE A 7 -1.54 -19.21 8.83
C ILE A 7 -1.41 -19.49 7.33
N ASP A 8 -2.33 -20.27 6.74
CA ASP A 8 -2.31 -20.53 5.29
C ASP A 8 -2.42 -19.23 4.47
N ARG A 9 -3.36 -18.35 4.82
CA ARG A 9 -3.51 -17.06 4.12
C ARG A 9 -2.34 -16.13 4.37
N ALA A 10 -1.84 -16.08 5.62
CA ALA A 10 -0.65 -15.31 5.95
C ALA A 10 0.58 -15.76 5.13
N GLN A 11 0.77 -17.06 4.99
CA GLN A 11 1.86 -17.65 4.20
C GLN A 11 1.68 -17.31 2.71
N ALA A 12 0.47 -17.45 2.16
CA ALA A 12 0.20 -17.12 0.77
C ALA A 12 0.49 -15.64 0.44
N GLY A 13 0.09 -14.71 1.32
CA GLY A 13 0.39 -13.28 1.16
C GLY A 13 1.88 -12.97 1.37
N ALA A 14 2.54 -13.61 2.34
CA ALA A 14 3.97 -13.43 2.59
C ALA A 14 4.83 -13.91 1.41
N GLU A 15 4.50 -15.05 0.82
CA GLU A 15 5.17 -15.56 -0.38
C GLU A 15 4.95 -14.65 -1.58
N PHE A 16 3.73 -14.12 -1.76
CA PHE A 16 3.39 -13.24 -2.86
C PHE A 16 4.25 -11.97 -2.88
N ASP A 17 4.43 -11.34 -1.73
CA ASP A 17 5.24 -10.13 -1.58
C ASP A 17 6.69 -10.41 -1.16
N ARG A 18 7.09 -11.67 -1.05
CA ARG A 18 8.43 -12.10 -0.62
C ARG A 18 8.83 -11.43 0.71
N LEU A 19 7.92 -11.47 1.68
CA LEU A 19 8.18 -10.92 3.00
C LEU A 19 9.25 -11.74 3.72
N THR A 20 10.12 -11.05 4.44
CA THR A 20 11.21 -11.64 5.21
C THR A 20 11.28 -11.04 6.61
N SER A 21 12.17 -11.55 7.45
CA SER A 21 12.44 -10.98 8.78
C SER A 21 12.99 -9.55 8.77
N ASN A 22 13.33 -9.00 7.59
CA ASN A 22 13.82 -7.63 7.44
C ASN A 22 12.71 -6.58 7.29
N GLU A 23 11.45 -7.00 7.29
CA GLU A 23 10.34 -6.05 7.23
C GLU A 23 10.07 -5.41 8.59
N ASP A 24 9.65 -4.15 8.54
CA ASP A 24 9.08 -3.40 9.65
C ASP A 24 7.61 -3.11 9.36
N VAL A 25 6.74 -3.42 10.30
CA VAL A 25 5.28 -3.22 10.19
C VAL A 25 4.80 -2.33 11.35
N LEU A 26 3.85 -1.44 11.08
CA LEU A 26 3.16 -0.66 12.10
C LEU A 26 1.77 -1.27 12.38
N ALA A 27 1.60 -1.80 13.58
CA ALA A 27 0.36 -2.45 14.06
C ALA A 27 -0.56 -1.42 14.72
N TYR A 28 -1.34 -0.68 13.94
CA TYR A 28 -2.16 0.43 14.43
C TYR A 28 -3.67 0.28 14.15
N LEU A 29 -4.05 -0.73 13.40
CA LEU A 29 -5.45 -0.97 13.08
C LEU A 29 -6.20 -1.52 14.28
N PRO A 30 -7.53 -1.36 14.37
CA PRO A 30 -8.33 -1.95 15.43
C PRO A 30 -8.13 -3.47 15.52
N PRO A 31 -7.88 -4.04 16.73
CA PRO A 31 -7.67 -5.48 16.91
C PRO A 31 -8.83 -6.36 16.45
N ALA A 32 -10.05 -5.79 16.38
CA ALA A 32 -11.24 -6.48 15.88
C ALA A 32 -11.22 -6.67 14.35
N TRP A 33 -10.38 -5.95 13.63
CA TRP A 33 -10.31 -6.06 12.18
C TRP A 33 -9.42 -7.22 11.76
N ILE A 34 -9.90 -8.01 10.79
CA ILE A 34 -9.12 -9.12 10.24
C ILE A 34 -7.79 -8.64 9.62
N GLY A 35 -7.76 -7.43 9.06
CA GLY A 35 -6.53 -6.82 8.54
C GLY A 35 -5.44 -6.73 9.62
N GLN A 36 -5.76 -6.27 10.82
CA GLN A 36 -4.80 -6.23 11.93
C GLN A 36 -4.28 -7.63 12.26
N ASN A 37 -5.17 -8.61 12.32
CA ASN A 37 -4.79 -9.99 12.65
C ASN A 37 -3.90 -10.64 11.58
N ILE A 38 -4.15 -10.36 10.30
CA ILE A 38 -3.33 -10.88 9.20
C ILE A 38 -2.01 -10.14 9.10
N PHE A 39 -2.02 -8.81 8.97
CA PHE A 39 -0.82 -8.01 8.70
C PHE A 39 0.13 -7.88 9.89
N SER A 40 -0.37 -7.94 11.12
CA SER A 40 0.46 -7.72 12.30
C SER A 40 0.76 -8.98 13.11
N TYR A 41 -0.07 -10.02 13.01
CA TYR A 41 0.11 -11.24 13.81
C TYR A 41 0.39 -12.45 12.94
N ALA A 42 -0.51 -12.84 12.04
CA ALA A 42 -0.37 -14.10 11.32
C ALA A 42 0.82 -14.07 10.34
N GLN A 43 1.02 -13.00 9.59
CA GLN A 43 2.18 -12.86 8.70
C GLN A 43 3.50 -12.68 9.48
N TRP A 44 3.46 -12.03 10.64
CA TRP A 44 4.62 -11.99 11.54
C TRP A 44 5.06 -13.39 11.97
N LEU A 45 4.13 -14.25 12.37
CA LEU A 45 4.44 -15.64 12.74
C LEU A 45 5.07 -16.43 11.57
N VAL A 46 4.74 -16.09 10.35
CA VAL A 46 5.24 -16.78 9.14
C VAL A 46 6.58 -16.20 8.67
N ALA A 47 6.72 -14.87 8.63
CA ALA A 47 7.87 -14.20 8.03
C ALA A 47 8.92 -13.73 9.06
N GLY A 48 8.55 -13.62 10.35
CA GLY A 48 9.48 -13.28 11.44
C GLY A 48 9.90 -11.81 11.47
N TYR A 49 9.15 -10.91 10.88
CA TYR A 49 9.48 -9.48 10.81
C TYR A 49 9.20 -8.73 12.12
N VAL A 50 9.63 -7.47 12.18
CA VAL A 50 9.41 -6.61 13.35
C VAL A 50 8.01 -5.99 13.31
N VAL A 51 7.27 -6.12 14.41
CA VAL A 51 5.97 -5.47 14.60
C VAL A 51 6.13 -4.34 15.61
N ASN A 52 5.88 -3.12 15.16
CA ASN A 52 5.93 -1.91 15.97
C ASN A 52 4.50 -1.50 16.34
N CYS A 53 4.26 -1.25 17.62
CA CYS A 53 2.96 -0.77 18.11
C CYS A 53 3.07 0.72 18.44
N PRO A 54 2.12 1.56 17.97
CA PRO A 54 2.10 2.97 18.35
C PRO A 54 1.77 3.11 19.85
N GLU A 55 2.23 4.19 20.47
CA GLU A 55 1.89 4.50 21.86
C GLU A 55 0.38 4.74 22.05
N SER A 56 -0.24 5.39 21.08
CA SER A 56 -1.66 5.70 21.08
C SER A 56 -2.18 5.97 19.68
N SER A 57 -3.49 6.04 19.50
CA SER A 57 -4.10 6.47 18.24
C SER A 57 -3.73 7.91 17.86
N ALA A 58 -3.41 8.77 18.81
CA ALA A 58 -3.00 10.14 18.55
C ALA A 58 -1.54 10.24 18.02
N THR A 59 -0.68 9.28 18.33
CA THR A 59 0.73 9.29 17.94
C THR A 59 1.00 8.55 16.64
N VAL A 60 0.05 7.77 16.10
CA VAL A 60 0.21 6.93 14.90
C VAL A 60 0.93 7.64 13.75
N THR A 61 0.60 8.91 13.48
CA THR A 61 1.23 9.66 12.38
C THR A 61 2.69 10.00 12.66
N ILE A 62 3.05 10.19 13.93
CA ILE A 62 4.43 10.45 14.36
C ILE A 62 5.21 9.15 14.29
N ASP A 63 4.68 8.10 14.90
CA ASP A 63 5.28 6.76 14.94
C ASP A 63 5.50 6.20 13.52
N LEU A 64 4.53 6.42 12.61
CA LEU A 64 4.67 6.04 11.20
C LEU A 64 5.90 6.67 10.53
N LYS A 65 6.21 7.93 10.86
CA LYS A 65 7.37 8.63 10.30
C LYS A 65 8.69 8.18 10.93
N GLU A 66 8.68 7.95 12.23
CA GLU A 66 9.86 7.54 12.99
C GLU A 66 10.26 6.10 12.65
N ILE A 67 9.29 5.21 12.57
CA ILE A 67 9.49 3.79 12.24
C ILE A 67 9.81 3.64 10.75
N GLY A 68 9.08 4.33 9.87
CA GLY A 68 9.21 4.19 8.42
C GLY A 68 9.00 2.73 7.98
N PRO A 69 7.80 2.15 8.12
CA PRO A 69 7.57 0.73 7.84
C PRO A 69 7.93 0.38 6.40
N THR A 70 8.39 -0.86 6.19
CA THR A 70 8.70 -1.40 4.86
C THR A 70 7.50 -2.07 4.22
N TYR A 71 6.59 -2.58 5.04
CA TYR A 71 5.33 -3.21 4.66
C TYR A 71 4.18 -2.53 5.40
N TYR A 72 3.25 -1.95 4.65
CA TYR A 72 2.22 -1.09 5.22
C TYR A 72 0.84 -1.41 4.65
N PHE A 73 -0.18 -1.41 5.50
CA PHE A 73 -1.57 -1.54 5.11
C PHE A 73 -2.41 -0.42 5.71
N ALA A 74 -3.23 0.21 4.89
CA ALA A 74 -4.19 1.20 5.34
C ALA A 74 -5.45 1.22 4.46
N PRO A 75 -6.63 1.52 5.02
CA PRO A 75 -7.81 1.81 4.21
C PRO A 75 -7.62 3.12 3.42
N PRO A 76 -8.36 3.32 2.31
CA PRO A 76 -8.23 4.50 1.45
C PRO A 76 -8.33 5.84 2.18
N ARG A 77 -9.18 5.94 3.19
CA ARG A 77 -9.34 7.15 4.02
C ARG A 77 -8.04 7.63 4.67
N VAL A 78 -7.16 6.73 5.06
CA VAL A 78 -5.87 7.11 5.66
C VAL A 78 -4.98 7.76 4.61
N PHE A 79 -4.90 7.19 3.41
CA PHE A 79 -4.17 7.76 2.28
C PHE A 79 -4.73 9.12 1.85
N GLU A 80 -6.06 9.26 1.82
CA GLU A 80 -6.75 10.52 1.53
C GLU A 80 -6.43 11.61 2.56
N GLY A 81 -6.50 11.28 3.84
CA GLY A 81 -6.15 12.19 4.93
C GLY A 81 -4.69 12.67 4.88
N MET A 82 -3.76 11.76 4.52
CA MET A 82 -2.36 12.11 4.31
C MET A 82 -2.19 13.07 3.13
N LEU A 83 -2.84 12.82 1.98
CA LEU A 83 -2.78 13.71 0.81
C LEU A 83 -3.40 15.07 1.13
N THR A 84 -4.52 15.11 1.82
CA THR A 84 -5.14 16.36 2.28
C THR A 84 -4.18 17.19 3.13
N SER A 85 -3.48 16.55 4.07
CA SER A 85 -2.47 17.21 4.90
C SER A 85 -1.31 17.78 4.09
N VAL A 86 -0.88 17.09 3.03
CA VAL A 86 0.14 17.59 2.09
C VAL A 86 -0.39 18.81 1.33
N SER A 87 -1.63 18.76 0.84
CA SER A 87 -2.24 19.85 0.08
C SER A 87 -2.36 21.12 0.91
N ILE A 88 -2.84 21.04 2.14
CA ILE A 88 -2.92 22.18 3.06
C ILE A 88 -1.54 22.79 3.30
N ARG A 89 -0.52 21.97 3.61
CA ARG A 89 0.86 22.47 3.83
C ARG A 89 1.46 23.11 2.59
N MET A 90 1.06 22.67 1.40
CA MET A 90 1.53 23.28 0.15
C MET A 90 0.82 24.59 -0.18
N GLU A 91 -0.43 24.78 0.24
CA GLU A 91 -1.12 26.08 0.14
C GLU A 91 -0.44 27.15 1.00
N ASP A 92 -0.01 26.77 2.20
CA ASP A 92 0.72 27.67 3.11
C ASP A 92 2.20 27.89 2.75
N ALA A 93 2.71 27.13 1.76
CA ALA A 93 4.11 27.23 1.36
C ALA A 93 4.41 28.52 0.53
N SER A 94 5.67 28.96 0.57
CA SER A 94 6.13 30.06 -0.28
C SER A 94 5.86 29.77 -1.77
N ALA A 95 5.67 30.83 -2.56
CA ALA A 95 5.39 30.70 -4.00
C ALA A 95 6.44 29.88 -4.74
N ILE A 96 7.73 30.02 -4.38
CA ILE A 96 8.83 29.24 -4.97
C ILE A 96 8.64 27.74 -4.68
N LYS A 97 8.46 27.39 -3.41
CA LYS A 97 8.28 25.99 -3.00
C LYS A 97 7.05 25.37 -3.67
N ARG A 98 5.94 26.11 -3.73
CA ARG A 98 4.71 25.68 -4.36
C ARG A 98 4.86 25.46 -5.87
N ASN A 99 5.59 26.32 -6.58
CA ASN A 99 5.85 26.19 -8.01
C ASN A 99 6.77 24.99 -8.30
N ILE A 100 7.81 24.78 -7.52
CA ILE A 100 8.70 23.59 -7.61
C ILE A 100 7.87 22.32 -7.40
N TYR A 101 7.05 22.29 -6.35
CA TYR A 101 6.17 21.16 -6.08
C TYR A 101 5.24 20.88 -7.24
N LYS A 102 4.50 21.88 -7.75
CA LYS A 102 3.56 21.72 -8.88
C LYS A 102 4.27 21.20 -10.13
N TYR A 103 5.43 21.73 -10.46
CA TYR A 103 6.20 21.29 -11.63
C TYR A 103 6.60 19.82 -11.52
N PHE A 104 7.24 19.43 -10.42
CA PHE A 104 7.69 18.06 -10.24
C PHE A 104 6.53 17.07 -10.06
N MET A 105 5.45 17.45 -9.38
CA MET A 105 4.27 16.60 -9.29
C MET A 105 3.59 16.39 -10.65
N SER A 106 3.52 17.41 -11.50
CA SER A 106 3.01 17.24 -12.88
C SER A 106 3.88 16.25 -13.68
N LEU A 107 5.20 16.30 -13.52
CA LEU A 107 6.12 15.34 -14.12
C LEU A 107 5.89 13.92 -13.55
N ALA A 108 5.83 13.82 -12.20
CA ALA A 108 5.62 12.54 -11.51
C ALA A 108 4.35 11.83 -11.97
N MET A 109 3.24 12.56 -12.06
CA MET A 109 1.95 12.01 -12.50
C MET A 109 1.99 11.44 -13.94
N LYS A 110 2.87 11.96 -14.79
CA LYS A 110 3.04 11.48 -16.18
C LYS A 110 3.96 10.28 -16.28
N VAL A 111 5.03 10.23 -15.51
CA VAL A 111 6.10 9.24 -15.70
C VAL A 111 6.24 8.24 -14.54
N GLY A 112 5.79 8.62 -13.35
CA GLY A 112 5.92 7.79 -12.14
C GLY A 112 5.24 6.42 -12.26
N PRO A 113 3.94 6.35 -12.63
CA PRO A 113 3.25 5.08 -12.83
C PRO A 113 3.94 4.18 -13.86
N LYS A 114 4.34 4.73 -15.02
CA LYS A 114 5.07 3.99 -16.05
C LYS A 114 6.38 3.41 -15.53
N ARG A 115 7.13 4.22 -14.77
CA ARG A 115 8.37 3.78 -14.12
C ARG A 115 8.12 2.65 -13.13
N MET A 116 7.04 2.72 -12.35
CA MET A 116 6.64 1.68 -11.40
C MET A 116 6.24 0.36 -12.08
N GLU A 117 5.78 0.45 -13.32
CA GLU A 117 5.42 -0.70 -14.17
C GLU A 117 6.59 -1.21 -15.03
N GLY A 118 7.79 -0.63 -14.85
CA GLY A 118 8.98 -1.03 -15.58
C GLY A 118 9.04 -0.53 -17.03
N GLU A 119 8.16 0.39 -17.42
CA GLU A 119 8.15 0.99 -18.75
C GLU A 119 9.31 1.98 -18.93
N SER A 120 9.79 2.11 -20.17
CA SER A 120 10.80 3.10 -20.54
C SER A 120 10.18 4.51 -20.60
N ILE A 121 10.77 5.45 -19.86
CA ILE A 121 10.32 6.85 -19.80
C ILE A 121 11.25 7.84 -20.50
N GLY A 122 12.28 7.33 -21.17
CA GLY A 122 13.32 8.13 -21.82
C GLY A 122 14.31 8.76 -20.84
N LEU A 123 15.55 9.00 -21.31
CA LEU A 123 16.67 9.44 -20.47
C LEU A 123 16.42 10.78 -19.80
N PHE A 124 15.88 11.75 -20.53
CA PHE A 124 15.61 13.09 -19.98
C PHE A 124 14.56 13.04 -18.86
N ASN A 125 13.46 12.35 -19.07
CA ASN A 125 12.43 12.20 -18.03
C ASN A 125 12.95 11.42 -16.82
N SER A 126 13.81 10.42 -17.04
CA SER A 126 14.45 9.67 -15.95
C SER A 126 15.36 10.56 -15.11
N LEU A 127 16.17 11.42 -15.76
CA LEU A 127 17.01 12.39 -15.07
C LEU A 127 16.16 13.40 -14.26
N MET A 128 15.16 13.98 -14.92
CA MET A 128 14.27 14.96 -14.28
C MET A 128 13.46 14.34 -13.13
N TYR A 129 13.02 13.09 -13.28
CA TYR A 129 12.37 12.37 -12.17
C TYR A 129 13.34 12.14 -11.00
N SER A 130 14.62 11.87 -11.27
CA SER A 130 15.64 11.71 -10.22
C SER A 130 15.90 13.02 -9.48
N VAL A 131 15.95 14.15 -10.20
CA VAL A 131 16.00 15.49 -9.57
C VAL A 131 14.74 15.75 -8.72
N GLY A 132 13.57 15.45 -9.26
CA GLY A 132 12.30 15.52 -8.52
C GLY A 132 12.29 14.63 -7.29
N ASN A 133 12.89 13.46 -7.36
CA ASN A 133 13.02 12.58 -6.21
C ASN A 133 13.87 13.20 -5.09
N LEU A 134 14.97 13.85 -5.43
CA LEU A 134 15.81 14.55 -4.44
C LEU A 134 15.09 15.74 -3.83
N MET A 135 14.41 16.55 -4.65
CA MET A 135 13.85 17.84 -4.21
C MET A 135 12.43 17.74 -3.63
N VAL A 136 11.62 16.80 -4.11
CA VAL A 136 10.18 16.73 -3.81
C VAL A 136 9.74 15.36 -3.35
N TYR A 137 9.92 14.29 -4.15
CA TYR A 137 9.28 13.00 -3.86
C TYR A 137 9.90 12.30 -2.66
N GLY A 138 11.23 12.31 -2.52
CA GLY A 138 11.93 11.75 -1.36
C GLY A 138 11.53 12.43 -0.05
N PRO A 139 11.68 13.79 0.06
CA PRO A 139 11.18 14.53 1.22
C PRO A 139 9.69 14.30 1.49
N LEU A 140 8.86 14.19 0.45
CA LEU A 140 7.43 13.95 0.61
C LEU A 140 7.18 12.55 1.21
N ARG A 141 7.79 11.49 0.65
CA ARG A 141 7.70 10.14 1.23
C ARG A 141 8.18 10.10 2.67
N ASN A 142 9.28 10.78 2.98
CA ASN A 142 9.79 10.85 4.35
C ASN A 142 8.78 11.51 5.30
N ASN A 143 8.16 12.60 4.88
CA ASN A 143 7.11 13.28 5.66
C ASN A 143 5.84 12.45 5.83
N LEU A 144 5.57 11.52 4.92
CA LEU A 144 4.44 10.59 4.98
C LEU A 144 4.76 9.30 5.74
N GLY A 145 6.02 9.08 6.14
CA GLY A 145 6.47 7.83 6.76
C GLY A 145 6.75 6.69 5.76
N PHE A 146 6.85 7.01 4.47
CA PHE A 146 7.00 6.02 3.39
C PHE A 146 8.41 5.98 2.77
N SER A 147 9.41 6.51 3.47
CA SER A 147 10.79 6.53 2.94
C SER A 147 11.37 5.14 2.68
N ARG A 148 10.98 4.16 3.49
CA ARG A 148 11.45 2.77 3.43
C ARG A 148 10.41 1.80 2.87
N VAL A 149 9.20 2.27 2.55
CA VAL A 149 8.11 1.39 2.13
C VAL A 149 8.46 0.63 0.85
N ARG A 150 8.42 -0.69 0.93
CA ARG A 150 8.63 -1.61 -0.18
C ARG A 150 7.32 -2.02 -0.84
N VAL A 151 6.32 -2.29 -0.02
CA VAL A 151 4.95 -2.60 -0.44
C VAL A 151 3.96 -1.92 0.49
N ALA A 152 3.00 -1.23 -0.09
CA ALA A 152 1.84 -0.70 0.62
C ALA A 152 0.56 -1.27 0.02
N TYR A 153 -0.37 -1.65 0.87
CA TYR A 153 -1.69 -2.12 0.46
C TYR A 153 -2.81 -1.20 0.92
N THR A 154 -3.85 -1.14 0.11
CA THR A 154 -5.15 -0.57 0.47
C THR A 154 -6.26 -1.55 0.12
N ALA A 155 -7.31 -1.55 0.92
CA ALA A 155 -8.49 -2.41 0.75
C ALA A 155 -9.70 -1.90 1.54
N GLY A 156 -10.82 -2.59 1.38
CA GLY A 156 -12.09 -2.30 2.02
C GLY A 156 -13.03 -1.49 1.15
N GLU A 157 -12.49 -0.61 0.33
CA GLU A 157 -13.18 0.16 -0.70
C GLU A 157 -12.22 0.50 -1.85
N ALA A 158 -12.74 0.96 -2.97
CA ALA A 158 -11.90 1.42 -4.09
C ALA A 158 -11.21 2.73 -3.72
N ILE A 159 -9.88 2.79 -3.85
CA ILE A 159 -9.10 3.99 -3.52
C ILE A 159 -9.32 5.17 -4.49
N GLY A 160 -9.84 4.90 -5.68
CA GLY A 160 -9.97 5.89 -6.74
C GLY A 160 -8.65 6.13 -7.51
N PRO A 161 -8.76 6.46 -8.81
CA PRO A 161 -7.61 6.53 -9.71
C PRO A 161 -6.64 7.67 -9.37
N ASP A 162 -7.14 8.82 -8.95
CA ASP A 162 -6.30 9.99 -8.67
C ASP A 162 -5.42 9.77 -7.45
N LEU A 163 -6.00 9.26 -6.36
CA LEU A 163 -5.28 8.97 -5.12
C LEU A 163 -4.27 7.85 -5.32
N PHE A 164 -4.65 6.78 -6.00
CA PHE A 164 -3.77 5.68 -6.37
C PHE A 164 -2.58 6.16 -7.21
N THR A 165 -2.86 6.93 -8.26
CA THR A 165 -1.84 7.49 -9.15
C THR A 165 -0.90 8.44 -8.40
N PHE A 166 -1.40 9.27 -7.49
CA PHE A 166 -0.57 10.16 -6.68
C PHE A 166 0.53 9.40 -5.93
N TYR A 167 0.17 8.37 -5.16
CA TYR A 167 1.17 7.62 -4.38
C TYR A 167 2.17 6.88 -5.26
N ARG A 168 1.70 6.24 -6.33
CA ARG A 168 2.60 5.57 -7.28
C ARG A 168 3.51 6.56 -8.00
N SER A 169 3.02 7.75 -8.29
CA SER A 169 3.80 8.82 -8.94
C SER A 169 5.01 9.26 -8.12
N ILE A 170 4.88 9.32 -6.82
CA ILE A 170 5.99 9.66 -5.92
C ILE A 170 6.86 8.45 -5.55
N GLY A 171 6.61 7.28 -6.13
CA GLY A 171 7.43 6.07 -5.95
C GLY A 171 7.03 5.19 -4.76
N VAL A 172 5.80 5.32 -4.25
CA VAL A 172 5.22 4.35 -3.29
C VAL A 172 4.62 3.19 -4.07
N ASN A 173 5.08 1.97 -3.81
CA ASN A 173 4.51 0.76 -4.40
C ASN A 173 3.16 0.42 -3.75
N LEU A 174 2.17 1.28 -4.04
CA LEU A 174 0.81 1.11 -3.57
C LEU A 174 0.08 0.10 -4.45
N LYS A 175 -0.54 -0.88 -3.83
CA LYS A 175 -1.32 -1.96 -4.43
C LYS A 175 -2.71 -2.00 -3.82
N GLN A 176 -3.66 -2.53 -4.55
CA GLN A 176 -4.97 -2.90 -4.04
C GLN A 176 -5.01 -4.41 -3.76
N LEU A 177 -5.81 -4.79 -2.80
CA LEU A 177 -6.19 -6.17 -2.56
C LEU A 177 -7.71 -6.29 -2.43
N TYR A 178 -8.23 -7.46 -2.73
CA TYR A 178 -9.63 -7.83 -2.47
C TYR A 178 -9.69 -8.98 -1.49
N GLY A 179 -10.56 -8.82 -0.53
CA GLY A 179 -10.87 -9.83 0.47
C GLY A 179 -11.83 -9.31 1.53
N SER A 180 -12.23 -10.20 2.40
CA SER A 180 -13.15 -9.91 3.50
C SER A 180 -12.71 -10.65 4.76
N THR A 181 -13.41 -10.40 5.87
CA THR A 181 -13.19 -11.15 7.10
C THR A 181 -13.42 -12.64 6.87
N GLU A 182 -14.47 -13.00 6.17
CA GLU A 182 -14.87 -14.39 5.91
C GLU A 182 -13.85 -15.18 5.10
N THR A 183 -12.99 -14.50 4.36
CA THR A 183 -11.94 -15.11 3.51
C THR A 183 -10.52 -14.96 4.07
N ALA A 184 -10.38 -14.49 5.31
CA ALA A 184 -9.10 -14.17 5.93
C ALA A 184 -8.22 -13.25 5.05
N VAL A 185 -8.80 -12.18 4.52
CA VAL A 185 -8.21 -11.07 3.74
C VAL A 185 -7.80 -11.44 2.31
N PHE A 186 -6.88 -12.37 2.10
CA PHE A 186 -6.20 -12.53 0.82
C PHE A 186 -6.99 -13.39 -0.18
N VAL A 187 -7.87 -12.74 -0.95
CA VAL A 187 -8.55 -13.32 -2.12
C VAL A 187 -7.81 -12.95 -3.40
N CYS A 188 -7.67 -11.66 -3.70
CA CYS A 188 -6.86 -11.16 -4.83
C CYS A 188 -5.80 -10.18 -4.35
N LEU A 189 -4.65 -10.21 -5.02
CA LEU A 189 -3.51 -9.33 -4.79
C LEU A 189 -2.98 -8.81 -6.12
N GLN A 190 -2.54 -7.56 -6.15
CA GLN A 190 -1.90 -7.00 -7.33
C GLN A 190 -0.42 -7.36 -7.37
N PRO A 191 0.09 -7.99 -8.46
CA PRO A 191 1.52 -8.23 -8.65
C PRO A 191 2.30 -6.92 -8.80
N ASP A 192 3.60 -6.96 -8.50
CA ASP A 192 4.51 -5.88 -8.88
C ASP A 192 4.45 -5.64 -10.38
N ASN A 193 4.58 -4.41 -10.81
CA ASN A 193 4.53 -3.95 -12.20
C ASN A 193 3.18 -4.18 -12.92
N GLN A 194 2.11 -4.56 -12.20
CA GLN A 194 0.76 -4.77 -12.74
C GLN A 194 -0.32 -4.15 -11.84
N ALA A 195 0.08 -3.24 -10.95
CA ALA A 195 -0.87 -2.58 -10.05
C ALA A 195 -1.60 -1.45 -10.77
N ARG A 196 -2.94 -1.51 -10.82
CA ARG A 196 -3.82 -0.56 -11.50
C ARG A 196 -4.96 -0.13 -10.59
N ALA A 197 -5.47 1.08 -10.80
CA ALA A 197 -6.56 1.62 -9.99
C ALA A 197 -7.91 0.93 -10.23
N ASP A 198 -8.09 0.32 -11.40
CA ASP A 198 -9.34 -0.28 -11.87
C ASP A 198 -9.43 -1.80 -11.62
N THR A 199 -8.45 -2.40 -10.94
CA THR A 199 -8.43 -3.83 -10.64
C THR A 199 -8.00 -4.10 -9.20
N VAL A 200 -8.25 -5.32 -8.72
CA VAL A 200 -7.77 -5.80 -7.43
C VAL A 200 -6.70 -6.90 -7.57
N GLY A 201 -6.26 -7.15 -8.80
CA GLY A 201 -5.19 -8.09 -9.12
C GLY A 201 -5.67 -9.50 -9.45
N VAL A 202 -4.83 -10.47 -9.12
CA VAL A 202 -5.04 -11.89 -9.44
C VAL A 202 -5.38 -12.70 -8.19
N PRO A 203 -6.06 -13.85 -8.33
CA PRO A 203 -6.32 -14.74 -7.20
C PRO A 203 -5.02 -15.14 -6.49
N CYS A 204 -5.05 -15.08 -5.17
CA CYS A 204 -3.94 -15.52 -4.33
C CYS A 204 -3.78 -17.05 -4.40
N ARG A 205 -2.61 -17.57 -4.03
CA ARG A 205 -2.35 -19.01 -4.01
C ARG A 205 -3.47 -19.80 -3.30
N GLY A 206 -4.00 -20.82 -3.97
CA GLY A 206 -5.06 -21.69 -3.45
C GLY A 206 -6.46 -21.08 -3.47
N VAL A 207 -6.64 -19.93 -4.11
CA VAL A 207 -7.95 -19.28 -4.27
C VAL A 207 -8.45 -19.47 -5.69
N GLU A 208 -9.71 -19.91 -5.80
CA GLU A 208 -10.47 -19.96 -7.05
C GLU A 208 -11.60 -18.93 -6.97
N ILE A 209 -11.82 -18.17 -8.04
CA ILE A 209 -12.87 -17.16 -8.13
C ILE A 209 -13.73 -17.45 -9.34
N LYS A 210 -15.04 -17.33 -9.15
CA LYS A 210 -16.01 -17.35 -10.24
C LYS A 210 -16.96 -16.17 -10.07
N VAL A 211 -17.18 -15.42 -11.14
CA VAL A 211 -18.24 -14.42 -11.20
C VAL A 211 -19.46 -15.10 -11.81
N ALA A 212 -20.56 -15.12 -11.09
CA ALA A 212 -21.83 -15.66 -11.55
C ALA A 212 -22.51 -14.68 -12.52
N ASP A 213 -23.50 -15.15 -13.29
CA ASP A 213 -24.20 -14.34 -14.30
C ASP A 213 -24.91 -13.10 -13.71
N ASN A 214 -25.28 -13.16 -12.44
CA ASN A 214 -25.87 -12.05 -11.69
C ASN A 214 -24.82 -11.06 -11.11
N GLY A 215 -23.53 -11.28 -11.38
CA GLY A 215 -22.43 -10.46 -10.86
C GLY A 215 -21.93 -10.84 -9.46
N GLU A 216 -22.47 -11.90 -8.85
CA GLU A 216 -22.01 -12.41 -7.55
C GLU A 216 -20.61 -12.99 -7.66
N ILE A 217 -19.72 -12.62 -6.71
CA ILE A 217 -18.36 -13.16 -6.63
C ILE A 217 -18.36 -14.38 -5.73
N MET A 218 -18.16 -15.54 -6.31
CA MET A 218 -18.02 -16.81 -5.61
C MET A 218 -16.53 -17.09 -5.36
N VAL A 219 -16.20 -17.40 -4.11
CA VAL A 219 -14.81 -17.65 -3.69
C VAL A 219 -14.70 -19.03 -3.08
N LYS A 220 -13.71 -19.81 -3.56
CA LYS A 220 -13.26 -21.04 -2.90
C LYS A 220 -11.83 -20.80 -2.42
N SER A 221 -11.61 -20.93 -1.12
CA SER A 221 -10.32 -20.58 -0.49
C SER A 221 -10.08 -21.43 0.75
N PRO A 222 -8.81 -21.80 1.05
CA PRO A 222 -8.44 -22.36 2.36
C PRO A 222 -8.72 -21.41 3.54
N GLY A 223 -8.84 -20.12 3.25
CA GLY A 223 -9.10 -19.05 4.23
C GLY A 223 -10.56 -18.85 4.61
N LEU A 224 -11.51 -19.61 4.03
CA LEU A 224 -12.93 -19.43 4.35
C LEU A 224 -13.23 -19.70 5.83
N LEU A 225 -14.09 -18.85 6.39
CA LEU A 225 -14.66 -19.04 7.71
C LEU A 225 -15.47 -20.35 7.72
N LYS A 226 -15.23 -21.17 8.72
CA LYS A 226 -15.97 -22.44 8.93
C LYS A 226 -17.06 -22.22 9.95
#